data_d0ea26bd94b80d399c5d73165ec01485
#
_entry.id   d0ea26bd94b80d399c5d73165ec01485
#
_cell.length_a   1.000
_cell.length_b   1.000
_cell.length_c   1.000
_cell.angle_alpha   90.00
_cell.angle_beta   90.00
_cell.angle_gamma   90.00
#
_symmetry.space_group_name_H-M   'P 1'
#
loop_
_entity.id
_entity.type
_entity.pdbx_description
1 polymer ?
#
loop_
_entity_poly.entity_id
_entity_poly.type
_entity_poly.pdbx_seq_one_letter_code
_entity_poly.pdbx_strand_id
1 'polypeptide(L)'
;MITKRFVFSCLIILVTGVMYFPLQAQQKNGTPLANFSGEWKSKESISMGGNIYCAYSLDDRMCSKTMKIANQAHFLTIESPSASPEAAPITSHEKLTFDGKEGQVNYGPGSKKKFNVKWSADGQTMTVISISHQGQVIHYVTEVWKLSNDGKSITVQANAKSSVWDEERTWETVFAKIN
;
A
#
# COMPACT_ATOMS: atom_id res chain seq x y z
N MET A 1 18.43 -42.37 -68.49
CA MET A 1 18.01 -40.98 -68.30
C MET A 1 17.05 -40.94 -67.12
N ILE A 2 17.56 -40.64 -65.89
CA ILE A 2 16.80 -40.77 -64.63
C ILE A 2 16.73 -39.40 -64.01
N THR A 3 15.57 -38.79 -63.99
CA THR A 3 15.26 -37.48 -63.39
C THR A 3 14.96 -37.67 -61.92
N LYS A 4 15.84 -37.15 -61.05
CA LYS A 4 15.63 -37.07 -59.58
C LYS A 4 14.68 -35.93 -59.29
N ARG A 5 13.53 -36.24 -58.69
CA ARG A 5 12.62 -35.27 -58.09
C ARG A 5 13.11 -34.93 -56.66
N PHE A 6 13.50 -33.67 -56.45
CA PHE A 6 13.75 -33.13 -55.13
C PHE A 6 12.40 -32.76 -54.49
N VAL A 7 12.08 -33.43 -53.39
CA VAL A 7 10.95 -33.06 -52.53
C VAL A 7 11.50 -32.08 -51.49
N PHE A 8 11.11 -30.80 -51.59
CA PHE A 8 11.37 -29.80 -50.55
C PHE A 8 10.33 -29.97 -49.46
N SER A 9 10.76 -30.49 -48.31
CA SER A 9 9.97 -30.56 -47.09
C SER A 9 10.07 -29.22 -46.36
N CYS A 10 9.05 -28.35 -46.45
CA CYS A 10 8.93 -27.15 -45.67
C CYS A 10 8.56 -27.50 -44.22
N LEU A 11 9.54 -27.44 -43.34
CA LEU A 11 9.33 -27.55 -41.88
C LEU A 11 8.79 -26.21 -41.36
N ILE A 12 7.48 -26.12 -41.15
CA ILE A 12 6.86 -24.95 -40.50
C ILE A 12 7.08 -25.10 -39.01
N ILE A 13 8.03 -24.33 -38.49
CA ILE A 13 8.25 -24.18 -37.05
C ILE A 13 7.18 -23.21 -36.52
N LEU A 14 6.16 -23.75 -35.88
CA LEU A 14 5.13 -23.00 -35.15
C LEU A 14 5.73 -22.54 -33.83
N VAL A 15 6.30 -21.33 -33.82
CA VAL A 15 6.73 -20.66 -32.56
C VAL A 15 5.47 -20.20 -31.85
N THR A 16 4.97 -20.99 -30.89
CA THR A 16 3.94 -20.57 -29.94
C THR A 16 4.58 -19.60 -28.95
N GLY A 17 4.56 -18.33 -29.28
CA GLY A 17 4.90 -17.26 -28.35
C GLY A 17 3.87 -17.25 -27.23
N VAL A 18 4.23 -17.78 -26.06
CA VAL A 18 3.48 -17.60 -24.84
C VAL A 18 3.61 -16.12 -24.45
N MET A 19 2.64 -15.31 -24.89
CA MET A 19 2.53 -13.93 -24.39
C MET A 19 2.14 -13.99 -22.91
N TYR A 20 3.11 -13.78 -22.05
CA TYR A 20 2.85 -13.45 -20.68
C TYR A 20 2.19 -12.06 -20.65
N PHE A 21 0.87 -12.02 -20.70
CA PHE A 21 0.13 -10.83 -20.33
C PHE A 21 0.29 -10.68 -18.83
N PRO A 22 0.90 -9.57 -18.34
CA PRO A 22 0.79 -9.26 -16.94
C PRO A 22 -0.71 -9.13 -16.65
N LEU A 23 -1.22 -9.98 -15.76
CA LEU A 23 -2.57 -9.87 -15.24
C LEU A 23 -2.62 -8.58 -14.41
N GLN A 24 -2.64 -7.44 -15.08
CA GLN A 24 -3.15 -6.22 -14.45
C GLN A 24 -4.63 -6.52 -14.24
N ALA A 25 -4.99 -6.75 -12.97
CA ALA A 25 -6.38 -6.74 -12.58
C ALA A 25 -6.93 -5.34 -12.91
N GLN A 26 -7.37 -5.16 -14.16
CA GLN A 26 -8.14 -3.99 -14.55
C GLN A 26 -9.37 -4.02 -13.67
N GLN A 27 -9.48 -3.06 -12.80
CA GLN A 27 -10.68 -2.80 -12.02
C GLN A 27 -11.84 -2.78 -13.01
N LYS A 28 -12.71 -3.78 -12.90
CA LYS A 28 -13.89 -3.91 -13.73
C LYS A 28 -14.73 -2.66 -13.49
N ASN A 29 -14.91 -1.82 -14.51
CA ASN A 29 -15.67 -0.57 -14.41
C ASN A 29 -17.01 -0.86 -13.73
N GLY A 30 -17.19 -0.35 -12.49
CA GLY A 30 -18.43 -0.45 -11.75
C GLY A 30 -18.39 -1.16 -10.38
N THR A 31 -17.27 -1.79 -9.97
CA THR A 31 -17.20 -2.34 -8.60
C THR A 31 -17.06 -1.21 -7.58
N PRO A 32 -18.01 -1.02 -6.66
CA PRO A 32 -17.88 0.01 -5.64
C PRO A 32 -16.71 -0.32 -4.71
N LEU A 33 -15.86 0.67 -4.49
CA LEU A 33 -14.75 0.56 -3.54
C LEU A 33 -15.24 0.79 -2.12
N ALA A 34 -14.62 0.09 -1.15
CA ALA A 34 -14.87 0.34 0.26
C ALA A 34 -14.60 1.81 0.60
N ASN A 35 -15.53 2.43 1.31
CA ASN A 35 -15.46 3.83 1.68
C ASN A 35 -14.87 3.99 3.08
N PHE A 36 -13.61 4.34 3.15
CA PHE A 36 -12.88 4.57 4.40
C PHE A 36 -13.12 5.97 5.00
N SER A 37 -13.96 6.82 4.41
CA SER A 37 -14.19 8.20 4.92
C SER A 37 -14.65 8.22 6.36
N GLY A 38 -14.10 9.15 7.12
CA GLY A 38 -14.45 9.39 8.52
C GLY A 38 -13.26 9.75 9.37
N GLU A 39 -13.53 9.91 10.66
CA GLU A 39 -12.51 10.07 11.69
C GLU A 39 -12.39 8.76 12.45
N TRP A 40 -11.16 8.34 12.67
CA TRP A 40 -10.84 7.03 13.19
C TRP A 40 -9.88 7.14 14.37
N LYS A 41 -10.08 6.31 15.39
CA LYS A 41 -9.22 6.25 16.58
C LYS A 41 -8.72 4.83 16.77
N SER A 42 -7.42 4.67 16.97
CA SER A 42 -6.84 3.37 17.29
C SER A 42 -7.46 2.79 18.57
N LYS A 43 -7.84 1.53 18.55
CA LYS A 43 -8.31 0.79 19.71
C LYS A 43 -7.17 0.41 20.65
N GLU A 44 -5.95 0.39 20.12
CA GLU A 44 -4.78 0.04 20.87
C GLU A 44 -4.16 1.29 21.50
N SER A 45 -3.93 1.26 22.80
CA SER A 45 -3.03 2.22 23.41
C SER A 45 -1.62 1.79 23.04
N ILE A 46 -1.05 2.42 22.02
CA ILE A 46 0.36 2.23 21.70
C ILE A 46 1.13 2.78 22.90
N SER A 47 1.50 1.88 23.81
CA SER A 47 2.47 2.17 24.83
C SER A 47 3.81 2.35 24.13
N MET A 48 4.31 3.56 24.08
CA MET A 48 5.62 3.90 23.52
C MET A 48 6.78 3.27 24.30
N GLY A 49 6.48 2.47 25.33
CA GLY A 49 7.45 1.75 26.13
C GLY A 49 8.11 0.63 25.31
N GLY A 50 9.19 0.94 24.63
CA GLY A 50 10.08 -0.02 24.01
C GLY A 50 9.91 -0.24 22.49
N ASN A 51 8.94 0.35 21.83
CA ASN A 51 8.86 0.33 20.38
C ASN A 51 9.57 1.53 19.76
N ILE A 52 10.83 1.38 19.49
CA ILE A 52 11.69 2.28 18.71
C ILE A 52 11.07 2.66 17.35
N TYR A 53 10.07 1.93 16.92
CA TYR A 53 9.36 2.01 15.66
C TYR A 53 8.63 3.32 15.40
N CYS A 54 7.88 3.78 16.36
CA CYS A 54 7.10 5.00 16.22
C CYS A 54 7.96 6.26 16.16
N ALA A 55 9.23 6.18 16.56
CA ALA A 55 10.16 7.28 16.45
C ALA A 55 10.73 7.50 15.04
N TYR A 56 10.59 6.49 14.15
CA TYR A 56 11.28 6.51 12.86
C TYR A 56 10.35 6.65 11.64
N SER A 57 9.04 6.55 11.79
CA SER A 57 8.11 6.64 10.67
C SER A 57 6.91 7.49 11.05
N LEU A 58 6.91 8.74 10.61
CA LEU A 58 5.79 9.69 10.81
C LEU A 58 4.48 9.22 10.14
N ASP A 59 4.58 8.27 9.22
CA ASP A 59 3.51 7.75 8.40
C ASP A 59 3.08 6.32 8.76
N ASP A 60 3.64 5.75 9.84
CA ASP A 60 3.32 4.41 10.28
C ASP A 60 1.92 4.38 10.93
N ARG A 61 1.00 3.61 10.33
CA ARG A 61 -0.36 3.45 10.85
C ARG A 61 -0.41 2.88 12.26
N MET A 62 0.55 2.05 12.61
CA MET A 62 0.68 1.51 13.95
C MET A 62 0.87 2.61 15.01
N CYS A 63 1.53 3.69 14.63
CA CYS A 63 1.81 4.84 15.51
C CYS A 63 0.72 5.90 15.48
N SER A 64 -0.20 5.83 14.54
CA SER A 64 -1.30 6.79 14.44
C SER A 64 -2.33 6.52 15.53
N LYS A 65 -2.53 7.49 16.43
CA LYS A 65 -3.61 7.42 17.43
C LYS A 65 -4.97 7.72 16.80
N THR A 66 -4.98 8.64 15.86
CA THR A 66 -6.17 9.05 15.10
C THR A 66 -5.85 9.24 13.64
N MET A 67 -6.83 9.04 12.78
CA MET A 67 -6.76 9.34 11.35
C MET A 67 -8.05 10.03 10.92
N LYS A 68 -7.93 11.02 10.05
CA LYS A 68 -9.06 11.57 9.30
C LYS A 68 -8.88 11.19 7.84
N ILE A 69 -9.85 10.49 7.30
CA ILE A 69 -9.82 9.99 5.92
C ILE A 69 -10.95 10.61 5.12
N ALA A 70 -10.63 11.10 3.92
CA ALA A 70 -11.63 11.52 2.94
C ALA A 70 -11.43 10.75 1.63
N ASN A 71 -12.41 9.91 1.29
CA ASN A 71 -12.46 9.21 0.01
C ASN A 71 -12.97 10.13 -1.09
N GLN A 72 -12.31 10.06 -2.24
CA GLN A 72 -12.71 10.67 -3.50
C GLN A 72 -12.82 9.58 -4.56
N ALA A 73 -13.36 9.91 -5.73
CA ALA A 73 -13.54 8.92 -6.80
C ALA A 73 -12.25 8.21 -7.23
N HIS A 74 -11.10 8.90 -7.19
CA HIS A 74 -9.84 8.40 -7.72
C HIS A 74 -8.68 8.42 -6.72
N PHE A 75 -8.92 8.84 -5.50
CA PHE A 75 -7.92 8.88 -4.43
C PHE A 75 -8.59 8.98 -3.07
N LEU A 76 -7.82 8.73 -2.02
CA LEU A 76 -8.18 9.13 -0.67
C LEU A 76 -7.07 10.00 -0.07
N THR A 77 -7.44 10.85 0.87
CA THR A 77 -6.50 11.59 1.69
C THR A 77 -6.54 11.08 3.12
N ILE A 78 -5.37 11.01 3.75
CA ILE A 78 -5.23 10.63 5.14
C ILE A 78 -4.49 11.76 5.87
N GLU A 79 -5.09 12.26 6.93
CA GLU A 79 -4.48 13.19 7.86
C GLU A 79 -4.27 12.44 9.17
N SER A 80 -3.03 12.37 9.64
CA SER A 80 -2.67 11.72 10.91
C SER A 80 -1.76 12.63 11.70
N PRO A 81 -2.13 13.04 12.92
CA PRO A 81 -1.23 13.74 13.81
C PRO A 81 -0.12 12.81 14.26
N SER A 82 1.09 13.33 14.40
CA SER A 82 2.22 12.58 14.95
C SER A 82 1.92 12.08 16.35
N ALA A 83 2.27 10.82 16.62
CA ALA A 83 2.12 10.22 17.93
C ALA A 83 3.27 10.58 18.89
N SER A 84 4.31 11.28 18.43
CA SER A 84 5.45 11.64 19.28
C SER A 84 5.06 12.69 20.32
N PRO A 85 5.13 12.39 21.62
CA PRO A 85 4.83 13.37 22.66
C PRO A 85 5.89 14.46 22.80
N GLU A 86 7.08 14.25 22.25
CA GLU A 86 8.24 15.14 22.39
C GLU A 86 8.45 16.07 21.19
N ALA A 87 7.83 15.77 20.06
CA ALA A 87 7.91 16.60 18.86
C ALA A 87 6.73 17.57 18.80
N ALA A 88 6.94 18.74 18.21
CA ALA A 88 5.85 19.60 17.81
C ALA A 88 4.80 18.79 17.03
N PRO A 89 3.49 19.01 17.23
CA PRO A 89 2.45 18.24 16.58
C PRO A 89 2.56 18.42 15.06
N ILE A 90 3.15 17.45 14.39
CA ILE A 90 3.25 17.39 12.94
C ILE A 90 2.08 16.54 12.47
N THR A 91 1.25 17.08 11.60
CA THR A 91 0.21 16.31 10.93
C THR A 91 0.76 15.82 9.61
N SER A 92 0.79 14.51 9.42
CA SER A 92 1.11 13.95 8.11
C SER A 92 -0.12 14.03 7.18
N HIS A 93 0.12 14.39 5.94
CA HIS A 93 -0.90 14.43 4.89
C HIS A 93 -0.48 13.49 3.77
N GLU A 94 -1.26 12.46 3.54
CA GLU A 94 -1.04 11.54 2.44
C GLU A 94 -2.20 11.61 1.45
N LYS A 95 -1.88 11.53 0.16
CA LYS A 95 -2.85 11.38 -0.91
C LYS A 95 -2.55 10.09 -1.67
N LEU A 96 -3.36 9.07 -1.45
CA LEU A 96 -3.24 7.76 -2.07
C LEU A 96 -4.11 7.70 -3.33
N THR A 97 -3.50 7.69 -4.51
CA THR A 97 -4.19 7.63 -5.80
C THR A 97 -4.51 6.21 -6.21
N PHE A 98 -5.65 6.00 -6.89
CA PHE A 98 -6.15 4.69 -7.31
C PHE A 98 -5.88 4.37 -8.78
N ASP A 99 -5.07 5.17 -9.45
CA ASP A 99 -4.74 5.02 -10.87
C ASP A 99 -3.67 3.95 -11.16
N GLY A 100 -3.21 3.25 -10.11
CA GLY A 100 -2.18 2.23 -10.19
C GLY A 100 -0.76 2.75 -10.44
N LYS A 101 -0.59 4.08 -10.51
CA LYS A 101 0.72 4.71 -10.67
C LYS A 101 1.40 4.90 -9.32
N GLU A 102 2.72 5.04 -9.37
CA GLU A 102 3.50 5.39 -8.19
C GLU A 102 3.19 6.84 -7.75
N GLY A 103 2.72 6.99 -6.52
CA GLY A 103 2.60 8.27 -5.85
C GLY A 103 3.83 8.57 -4.98
N GLN A 104 3.99 9.84 -4.59
CA GLN A 104 5.08 10.26 -3.71
C GLN A 104 4.59 11.30 -2.71
N VAL A 105 5.07 11.16 -1.47
CA VAL A 105 4.92 12.15 -0.39
C VAL A 105 6.30 12.55 0.10
N ASN A 106 6.50 13.85 0.35
CA ASN A 106 7.74 14.38 0.91
C ASN A 106 7.44 14.87 2.33
N TYR A 107 8.22 14.40 3.29
CA TYR A 107 8.07 14.75 4.72
C TYR A 107 9.14 15.76 5.19
N GLY A 108 9.93 16.30 4.26
CA GLY A 108 11.01 17.22 4.55
C GLY A 108 12.35 16.79 3.94
N PRO A 109 13.44 17.50 4.24
CA PRO A 109 14.76 17.18 3.72
C PRO A 109 15.18 15.74 4.05
N GLY A 110 15.51 14.95 3.02
CA GLY A 110 15.97 13.57 3.18
C GLY A 110 14.90 12.55 3.57
N SER A 111 13.63 12.95 3.68
CA SER A 111 12.52 12.04 4.00
C SER A 111 11.45 12.07 2.92
N LYS A 112 11.29 10.93 2.23
CA LYS A 112 10.29 10.74 1.17
C LYS A 112 9.72 9.34 1.21
N LYS A 113 8.45 9.23 0.83
CA LYS A 113 7.75 7.95 0.65
C LYS A 113 7.21 7.86 -0.76
N LYS A 114 7.49 6.77 -1.42
CA LYS A 114 6.84 6.36 -2.66
C LYS A 114 5.88 5.24 -2.35
N PHE A 115 4.74 5.22 -3.02
CA PHE A 115 3.71 4.21 -2.79
C PHE A 115 2.96 3.84 -4.06
N ASN A 116 2.34 2.67 -4.03
CA ASN A 116 1.40 2.20 -5.02
C ASN A 116 0.18 1.61 -4.32
N VAL A 117 -1.01 1.89 -4.84
CA VAL A 117 -2.28 1.40 -4.29
C VAL A 117 -2.88 0.38 -5.22
N LYS A 118 -3.34 -0.74 -4.66
CA LYS A 118 -4.08 -1.78 -5.37
C LYS A 118 -5.35 -2.11 -4.61
N TRP A 119 -6.42 -2.39 -5.36
CA TRP A 119 -7.68 -2.87 -4.80
C TRP A 119 -7.89 -4.34 -5.17
N SER A 120 -8.53 -5.08 -4.28
CA SER A 120 -9.04 -6.42 -4.59
C SER A 120 -10.13 -6.34 -5.68
N ALA A 121 -10.38 -7.45 -6.37
CA ALA A 121 -11.35 -7.50 -7.46
C ALA A 121 -12.78 -7.14 -7.01
N ASP A 122 -13.12 -7.41 -5.75
CA ASP A 122 -14.40 -7.06 -5.11
C ASP A 122 -14.44 -5.62 -4.56
N GLY A 123 -13.34 -4.89 -4.63
CA GLY A 123 -13.22 -3.52 -4.14
C GLY A 123 -13.25 -3.37 -2.61
N GLN A 124 -13.18 -4.47 -1.84
CA GLN A 124 -13.34 -4.42 -0.38
C GLN A 124 -12.01 -4.33 0.39
N THR A 125 -10.91 -4.66 -0.28
CA THR A 125 -9.56 -4.63 0.32
C THR A 125 -8.66 -3.69 -0.46
N MET A 126 -8.04 -2.76 0.25
CA MET A 126 -7.02 -1.87 -0.30
C MET A 126 -5.64 -2.32 0.17
N THR A 127 -4.71 -2.48 -0.75
CA THR A 127 -3.30 -2.76 -0.44
C THR A 127 -2.46 -1.57 -0.82
N VAL A 128 -1.68 -1.06 0.12
CA VAL A 128 -0.70 0.02 -0.09
C VAL A 128 0.70 -0.58 0.04
N ILE A 129 1.48 -0.50 -1.02
CA ILE A 129 2.88 -0.93 -1.03
C ILE A 129 3.72 0.33 -1.07
N SER A 130 4.63 0.50 -0.12
CA SER A 130 5.41 1.72 -0.02
C SER A 130 6.89 1.45 0.24
N ILE A 131 7.72 2.41 -0.20
CA ILE A 131 9.15 2.48 0.09
C ILE A 131 9.39 3.89 0.63
N SER A 132 9.86 3.97 1.87
CA SER A 132 10.23 5.26 2.46
C SER A 132 11.73 5.34 2.68
N HIS A 133 12.26 6.53 2.47
CA HIS A 133 13.65 6.87 2.73
C HIS A 133 13.68 7.91 3.85
N GLN A 134 14.50 7.65 4.87
CA GLN A 134 14.77 8.56 5.97
C GLN A 134 16.30 8.63 6.15
N GLY A 135 16.91 9.62 5.53
CA GLY A 135 18.36 9.64 5.37
C GLY A 135 18.84 8.42 4.58
N GLN A 136 19.68 7.59 5.19
CA GLN A 136 20.19 6.34 4.61
C GLN A 136 19.33 5.12 4.92
N VAL A 137 18.33 5.25 5.79
CA VAL A 137 17.45 4.15 6.17
C VAL A 137 16.33 3.99 5.14
N ILE A 138 16.10 2.77 4.69
CA ILE A 138 15.07 2.42 3.73
C ILE A 138 14.10 1.45 4.40
N HIS A 139 12.81 1.80 4.36
CA HIS A 139 11.73 0.95 4.83
C HIS A 139 10.86 0.51 3.64
N TYR A 140 10.54 -0.77 3.60
CA TYR A 140 9.59 -1.38 2.68
C TYR A 140 8.38 -1.78 3.50
N VAL A 141 7.21 -1.27 3.17
CA VAL A 141 5.98 -1.56 3.93
C VAL A 141 4.87 -1.97 2.98
N THR A 142 4.18 -3.04 3.34
CA THR A 142 2.92 -3.44 2.70
C THR A 142 1.83 -3.36 3.75
N GLU A 143 0.82 -2.52 3.50
CA GLU A 143 -0.37 -2.39 4.33
C GLU A 143 -1.57 -2.99 3.62
N VAL A 144 -2.35 -3.79 4.33
CA VAL A 144 -3.63 -4.34 3.85
C VAL A 144 -4.76 -3.78 4.70
N TRP A 145 -5.62 -3.00 4.07
CA TRP A 145 -6.70 -2.26 4.71
C TRP A 145 -8.04 -2.94 4.45
N LYS A 146 -8.80 -3.17 5.50
CA LYS A 146 -10.15 -3.72 5.43
C LYS A 146 -11.12 -2.91 6.27
N LEU A 147 -12.26 -2.57 5.68
CA LEU A 147 -13.39 -1.99 6.41
C LEU A 147 -14.27 -3.13 6.94
N SER A 148 -14.70 -3.03 8.19
CA SER A 148 -15.69 -3.99 8.74
C SER A 148 -17.03 -3.87 7.99
N ASN A 149 -17.81 -4.94 7.98
CA ASN A 149 -19.10 -4.97 7.28
C ASN A 149 -20.11 -3.92 7.79
N ASP A 150 -20.00 -3.54 9.06
CA ASP A 150 -20.83 -2.50 9.68
C ASP A 150 -20.28 -1.08 9.48
N GLY A 151 -19.13 -0.94 8.82
CA GLY A 151 -18.46 0.33 8.54
C GLY A 151 -17.91 1.04 9.79
N LYS A 152 -17.80 0.35 10.94
CA LYS A 152 -17.43 0.96 12.23
C LYS A 152 -15.97 0.74 12.61
N SER A 153 -15.24 -0.10 11.90
CA SER A 153 -13.81 -0.30 12.15
C SER A 153 -13.02 -0.51 10.86
N ILE A 154 -11.77 -0.07 10.89
CA ILE A 154 -10.75 -0.35 9.88
C ILE A 154 -9.69 -1.22 10.53
N THR A 155 -9.37 -2.35 9.90
CA THR A 155 -8.20 -3.15 10.25
C THR A 155 -7.10 -2.87 9.23
N VAL A 156 -5.91 -2.54 9.71
CA VAL A 156 -4.69 -2.38 8.90
C VAL A 156 -3.69 -3.43 9.34
N GLN A 157 -3.45 -4.40 8.48
CA GLN A 157 -2.36 -5.37 8.65
C GLN A 157 -1.16 -4.85 7.89
N ALA A 158 -0.02 -4.72 8.57
CA ALA A 158 1.21 -4.26 7.97
C ALA A 158 2.30 -5.31 8.07
N ASN A 159 3.09 -5.37 7.02
CA ASN A 159 4.33 -6.13 6.95
C ASN A 159 5.43 -5.16 6.53
N ALA A 160 6.53 -5.11 7.30
CA ALA A 160 7.62 -4.18 7.04
C ALA A 160 8.98 -4.83 7.14
N LYS A 161 9.86 -4.32 6.28
CA LYS A 161 11.29 -4.61 6.25
C LYS A 161 12.06 -3.30 6.22
N SER A 162 13.19 -3.26 6.90
CA SER A 162 14.07 -2.11 6.91
C SER A 162 15.51 -2.50 6.57
N SER A 163 16.25 -1.57 6.00
CA SER A 163 17.69 -1.75 5.77
C SER A 163 18.53 -1.88 7.05
N VAL A 164 17.93 -1.58 8.21
CA VAL A 164 18.59 -1.63 9.52
C VAL A 164 17.99 -2.68 10.47
N TRP A 165 17.13 -3.57 9.95
CA TRP A 165 16.57 -4.67 10.73
C TRP A 165 17.02 -6.01 10.17
N ASP A 166 17.28 -6.95 11.05
CA ASP A 166 17.66 -8.29 10.67
C ASP A 166 16.46 -9.14 10.21
N GLU A 167 15.25 -8.79 10.67
CA GLU A 167 14.04 -9.54 10.41
C GLU A 167 12.90 -8.66 9.88
N GLU A 168 12.04 -9.28 9.11
CA GLU A 168 10.76 -8.73 8.69
C GLU A 168 9.80 -8.70 9.88
N ARG A 169 8.96 -7.65 9.97
CA ARG A 169 8.04 -7.42 11.08
C ARG A 169 6.62 -7.27 10.60
N THR A 170 5.69 -7.84 11.34
CA THR A 170 4.27 -7.77 11.06
C THR A 170 3.51 -7.26 12.27
N TRP A 171 2.48 -6.47 12.02
CA TRP A 171 1.55 -6.01 13.04
C TRP A 171 0.16 -5.77 12.47
N GLU A 172 -0.81 -5.67 13.34
CA GLU A 172 -2.18 -5.32 13.02
C GLU A 172 -2.63 -4.17 13.92
N THR A 173 -3.27 -3.18 13.33
CA THR A 173 -3.87 -2.06 14.06
C THR A 173 -5.34 -1.97 13.70
N VAL A 174 -6.19 -1.87 14.71
CA VAL A 174 -7.64 -1.69 14.54
C VAL A 174 -8.03 -0.29 14.94
N PHE A 175 -8.70 0.41 14.03
CA PHE A 175 -9.25 1.75 14.27
C PHE A 175 -10.77 1.67 14.38
N ALA A 176 -11.33 2.29 15.42
CA ALA A 176 -12.76 2.49 15.56
C ALA A 176 -13.16 3.85 14.98
N LYS A 177 -14.33 3.90 14.33
CA LYS A 177 -14.91 5.15 13.85
C LYS A 177 -15.26 6.05 15.04
N ILE A 178 -14.89 7.32 14.95
CA ILE A 178 -15.34 8.36 15.88
C ILE A 178 -16.67 8.88 15.32
N ASN A 179 -17.71 8.83 16.14
CA ASN A 179 -19.04 9.35 15.79
C ASN A 179 -19.09 10.88 15.92
#